data_11b6b51e6953d453ff7caaa0c840ec27
#
_entry.id   11b6b51e6953d453ff7caaa0c840ec27
#
_cell.length_a   1.000
_cell.length_b   1.000
_cell.length_c   1.000
_cell.angle_alpha   90.00
_cell.angle_beta   90.00
_cell.angle_gamma   90.00
#
_symmetry.space_group_name_H-M   'P 1'
#
loop_
_entity.id
_entity.type
_entity.pdbx_description
1 polymer ?
#
loop_
_entity_poly.entity_id
_entity_poly.type
_entity_poly.pdbx_seq_one_letter_code
_entity_poly.pdbx_strand_id
1 'polypeptide(L)'
;MSKEQRAQIDAMMRQPRPDGPRSVEAIRAGFKALMARMIVPDRIRVTRTTLGDRPALRVEPDNGHRAGTILYFHGGGWVFGSPETALSLTGNLVAKTGFGAYSVDYRLAPEHPFPAAIEDTLGAYRALLDSGEDPSTIAFAGDSAGGGLTVTTCLAARDAGLPLPAAIVAFSAGLDATRTGESMDTKEGIDPIFTREAVERTGAMYLAGADPHQPLLSPAVLADLTGFPPMLLQVGTNEILLDDSTRLAARARAAGVDVILDVTADVPHVFQSFAGVLDEADEALDRAAVFLGQRVRAGGRGAHAGGVGPATAVLELIGTDPGDSA
;
A
#
# COMPACT_ATOMS: atom_id res chain seq x y z
N MET A 1 -25.13 -7.05 -9.66
CA MET A 1 -23.91 -6.64 -10.41
C MET A 1 -22.68 -7.04 -9.60
N SER A 2 -22.41 -6.46 -8.45
CA SER A 2 -21.19 -6.75 -7.67
C SER A 2 -20.96 -8.26 -7.37
N LYS A 3 -21.99 -9.02 -6.98
CA LYS A 3 -21.84 -10.48 -6.75
C LYS A 3 -21.43 -11.26 -8.02
N GLU A 4 -21.93 -10.88 -9.17
CA GLU A 4 -21.59 -11.50 -10.46
C GLU A 4 -20.18 -11.11 -10.89
N GLN A 5 -19.78 -9.86 -10.70
CA GLN A 5 -18.41 -9.40 -10.97
C GLN A 5 -17.40 -10.13 -10.09
N ARG A 6 -17.66 -10.28 -8.78
CA ARG A 6 -16.81 -11.07 -7.87
C ARG A 6 -16.67 -12.51 -8.31
N ALA A 7 -17.78 -13.18 -8.69
CA ALA A 7 -17.76 -14.54 -9.18
C ALA A 7 -16.96 -14.68 -10.50
N GLN A 8 -17.04 -13.70 -11.41
CA GLN A 8 -16.25 -13.68 -12.64
C GLN A 8 -14.76 -13.54 -12.36
N ILE A 9 -14.37 -12.63 -11.43
CA ILE A 9 -12.97 -12.44 -11.01
C ILE A 9 -12.45 -13.74 -10.37
N ASP A 10 -13.19 -14.32 -9.43
CA ASP A 10 -12.80 -15.59 -8.78
C ASP A 10 -12.58 -16.70 -9.81
N ALA A 11 -13.51 -16.88 -10.74
CA ALA A 11 -13.40 -17.88 -11.80
C ALA A 11 -12.20 -17.62 -12.73
N MET A 12 -11.92 -16.34 -13.04
CA MET A 12 -10.74 -15.96 -13.83
C MET A 12 -9.44 -16.29 -13.11
N MET A 13 -9.37 -16.03 -11.80
CA MET A 13 -8.17 -16.28 -11.00
C MET A 13 -7.91 -17.77 -10.75
N ARG A 14 -8.96 -18.59 -10.70
CA ARG A 14 -8.88 -20.06 -10.53
C ARG A 14 -8.58 -20.82 -11.83
N GLN A 15 -8.39 -20.15 -12.97
CA GLN A 15 -8.06 -20.85 -14.20
C GLN A 15 -6.79 -21.70 -14.02
N PRO A 16 -6.78 -22.93 -14.57
CA PRO A 16 -5.63 -23.82 -14.47
C PRO A 16 -4.34 -23.14 -14.93
N ARG A 17 -3.33 -23.20 -14.12
CA ARG A 17 -1.98 -22.73 -14.47
C ARG A 17 -1.16 -23.94 -14.92
N PRO A 18 -0.18 -23.78 -15.81
CA PRO A 18 0.69 -24.87 -16.20
C PRO A 18 1.33 -25.55 -14.98
N ASP A 19 1.29 -26.88 -14.95
CA ASP A 19 1.86 -27.67 -13.86
C ASP A 19 3.40 -27.61 -13.85
N GLY A 20 3.98 -27.79 -12.66
CA GLY A 20 5.42 -27.93 -12.44
C GLY A 20 6.12 -26.66 -11.95
N PRO A 21 7.40 -26.80 -11.54
CA PRO A 21 8.21 -25.70 -11.06
C PRO A 21 8.49 -24.71 -12.21
N ARG A 22 8.15 -23.44 -11.96
CA ARG A 22 8.44 -22.36 -12.93
C ARG A 22 9.70 -21.62 -12.54
N SER A 23 10.51 -21.28 -13.56
CA SER A 23 11.64 -20.38 -13.33
C SER A 23 11.14 -18.98 -12.90
N VAL A 24 12.00 -18.22 -12.26
CA VAL A 24 11.69 -16.85 -11.84
C VAL A 24 11.32 -15.98 -13.05
N GLU A 25 12.02 -16.16 -14.18
CA GLU A 25 11.74 -15.45 -15.44
C GLU A 25 10.33 -15.77 -15.96
N ALA A 26 9.92 -17.04 -15.90
CA ALA A 26 8.58 -17.45 -16.32
C ALA A 26 7.48 -16.87 -15.41
N ILE A 27 7.75 -16.79 -14.10
CA ILE A 27 6.85 -16.13 -13.14
C ILE A 27 6.74 -14.64 -13.46
N ARG A 28 7.86 -13.95 -13.66
CA ARG A 28 7.92 -12.51 -14.01
C ARG A 28 7.19 -12.23 -15.32
N ALA A 29 7.41 -13.02 -16.34
CA ALA A 29 6.74 -12.88 -17.63
C ALA A 29 5.22 -13.10 -17.52
N GLY A 30 4.80 -14.15 -16.81
CA GLY A 30 3.39 -14.44 -16.58
C GLY A 30 2.67 -13.34 -15.77
N PHE A 31 3.29 -12.83 -14.73
CA PHE A 31 2.75 -11.73 -13.93
C PHE A 31 2.64 -10.45 -14.77
N LYS A 32 3.68 -10.10 -15.53
CA LYS A 32 3.64 -8.96 -16.45
C LYS A 32 2.50 -9.07 -17.46
N ALA A 33 2.31 -10.25 -18.06
CA ALA A 33 1.22 -10.49 -19.00
C ALA A 33 -0.16 -10.39 -18.37
N LEU A 34 -0.31 -10.83 -17.11
CA LEU A 34 -1.55 -10.68 -16.35
C LEU A 34 -1.85 -9.20 -16.08
N MET A 35 -0.87 -8.46 -15.54
CA MET A 35 -1.06 -7.05 -15.17
C MET A 35 -1.24 -6.13 -16.38
N ALA A 36 -0.72 -6.50 -17.56
CA ALA A 36 -0.96 -5.77 -18.81
C ALA A 36 -2.43 -5.79 -19.27
N ARG A 37 -3.28 -6.63 -18.67
CA ARG A 37 -4.73 -6.69 -18.93
C ARG A 37 -5.55 -5.78 -18.01
N MET A 38 -4.93 -5.21 -16.97
CA MET A 38 -5.61 -4.31 -16.05
C MET A 38 -5.84 -2.95 -16.70
N ILE A 39 -6.98 -2.33 -16.37
CA ILE A 39 -7.34 -1.03 -16.92
C ILE A 39 -6.46 0.05 -16.29
N VAL A 40 -5.82 0.82 -17.14
CA VAL A 40 -5.06 2.01 -16.76
C VAL A 40 -5.90 3.25 -17.12
N PRO A 41 -6.08 4.22 -16.21
CA PRO A 41 -6.84 5.43 -16.51
C PRO A 41 -6.25 6.25 -17.66
N ASP A 42 -7.09 6.78 -18.54
CA ASP A 42 -6.66 7.58 -19.70
C ASP A 42 -6.13 8.98 -19.34
N ARG A 43 -6.45 9.48 -18.13
CA ARG A 43 -6.16 10.86 -17.72
C ARG A 43 -4.86 11.00 -16.91
N ILE A 44 -3.86 10.24 -17.28
CA ILE A 44 -2.55 10.29 -16.66
C ILE A 44 -1.44 10.36 -17.70
N ARG A 45 -0.33 11.01 -17.33
CA ARG A 45 0.92 10.99 -18.09
C ARG A 45 1.95 10.17 -17.34
N VAL A 46 2.61 9.26 -18.06
CA VAL A 46 3.66 8.39 -17.51
C VAL A 46 4.99 8.73 -18.16
N THR A 47 6.01 8.97 -17.35
CA THR A 47 7.37 9.29 -17.81
C THR A 47 8.38 8.43 -17.08
N ARG A 48 9.35 7.86 -17.79
CA ARG A 48 10.48 7.17 -17.17
C ARG A 48 11.42 8.19 -16.55
N THR A 49 11.88 7.91 -15.34
CA THR A 49 12.78 8.76 -14.57
C THR A 49 13.67 7.94 -13.66
N THR A 50 14.47 8.61 -12.87
CA THR A 50 15.19 8.02 -11.72
C THR A 50 14.78 8.74 -10.44
N LEU A 51 14.77 8.02 -9.33
CA LEU A 51 14.56 8.57 -8.00
C LEU A 51 15.62 7.98 -7.06
N GLY A 52 16.52 8.82 -6.58
CA GLY A 52 17.78 8.35 -6.03
C GLY A 52 18.56 7.55 -7.08
N ASP A 53 19.06 6.40 -6.69
CA ASP A 53 19.82 5.50 -7.59
C ASP A 53 18.94 4.48 -8.33
N ARG A 54 17.59 4.61 -8.21
CA ARG A 54 16.67 3.62 -8.78
C ARG A 54 15.89 4.17 -9.97
N PRO A 55 15.68 3.35 -11.03
CA PRO A 55 14.69 3.65 -12.05
C PRO A 55 13.30 3.80 -11.42
N ALA A 56 12.50 4.66 -11.97
CA ALA A 56 11.12 4.87 -11.52
C ALA A 56 10.22 5.31 -12.67
N LEU A 57 8.91 5.14 -12.49
CA LEU A 57 7.92 5.84 -13.30
C LEU A 57 7.41 7.06 -12.53
N ARG A 58 7.47 8.22 -13.17
CA ARG A 58 6.73 9.41 -12.76
C ARG A 58 5.34 9.32 -13.39
N VAL A 59 4.31 9.32 -12.57
CA VAL A 59 2.90 9.29 -12.99
C VAL A 59 2.24 10.59 -12.52
N GLU A 60 1.64 11.33 -13.44
CA GLU A 60 1.05 12.64 -13.16
C GLU A 60 -0.34 12.74 -13.79
N PRO A 61 -1.28 13.47 -13.18
CA PRO A 61 -2.55 13.74 -13.83
C PRO A 61 -2.32 14.64 -15.05
N ASP A 62 -3.07 14.43 -16.14
CA ASP A 62 -2.98 15.28 -17.33
C ASP A 62 -3.45 16.70 -17.05
N ASN A 63 -4.41 16.86 -16.14
CA ASN A 63 -4.99 18.13 -15.76
C ASN A 63 -5.19 18.20 -14.24
N GLY A 64 -5.10 19.42 -13.67
CA GLY A 64 -5.52 19.67 -12.30
C GLY A 64 -4.58 19.10 -11.24
N HIS A 65 -3.27 19.20 -11.42
CA HIS A 65 -2.28 18.77 -10.43
C HIS A 65 -2.53 19.43 -9.06
N ARG A 66 -2.75 18.61 -8.04
CA ARG A 66 -2.79 19.01 -6.63
C ARG A 66 -1.41 18.78 -6.00
N ALA A 67 -1.06 19.64 -5.05
CA ALA A 67 0.15 19.41 -4.26
C ALA A 67 0.02 18.12 -3.44
N GLY A 68 1.01 17.25 -3.57
CA GLY A 68 1.11 15.95 -2.94
C GLY A 68 1.84 14.96 -3.83
N THR A 69 2.64 14.11 -3.20
CA THR A 69 3.44 13.08 -3.87
C THR A 69 3.14 11.71 -3.26
N ILE A 70 2.77 10.75 -4.09
CA ILE A 70 2.65 9.34 -3.71
C ILE A 70 3.96 8.64 -4.07
N LEU A 71 4.66 8.09 -3.09
CA LEU A 71 5.76 7.16 -3.32
C LEU A 71 5.17 5.75 -3.32
N TYR A 72 5.09 5.14 -4.51
CA TYR A 72 4.40 3.88 -4.72
C TYR A 72 5.39 2.71 -4.81
N PHE A 73 5.08 1.62 -4.11
CA PHE A 73 5.84 0.37 -4.14
C PHE A 73 4.96 -0.76 -4.70
N HIS A 74 5.41 -1.36 -5.80
CA HIS A 74 4.65 -2.40 -6.49
C HIS A 74 4.65 -3.73 -5.75
N GLY A 75 3.61 -4.55 -5.98
CA GLY A 75 3.53 -5.92 -5.52
C GLY A 75 4.37 -6.90 -6.31
N GLY A 76 4.31 -8.18 -5.91
CA GLY A 76 5.03 -9.25 -6.60
C GLY A 76 5.94 -10.08 -5.69
N GLY A 77 5.64 -10.18 -4.39
CA GLY A 77 6.35 -11.06 -3.45
C GLY A 77 7.84 -10.76 -3.32
N TRP A 78 8.27 -9.53 -3.62
CA TRP A 78 9.68 -9.09 -3.70
C TRP A 78 10.53 -9.84 -4.75
N VAL A 79 9.91 -10.69 -5.58
CA VAL A 79 10.56 -11.57 -6.57
C VAL A 79 10.22 -11.19 -8.00
N PHE A 80 9.03 -10.61 -8.20
CA PHE A 80 8.52 -10.20 -9.50
C PHE A 80 7.79 -8.85 -9.40
N GLY A 81 7.28 -8.35 -10.51
CA GLY A 81 6.65 -7.04 -10.60
C GLY A 81 7.62 -5.96 -11.07
N SER A 82 7.07 -4.80 -11.33
CA SER A 82 7.77 -3.57 -11.73
C SER A 82 6.81 -2.39 -11.64
N PRO A 83 7.28 -1.14 -11.77
CA PRO A 83 6.40 0.02 -11.86
C PRO A 83 5.32 -0.11 -12.94
N GLU A 84 5.63 -0.73 -14.07
CA GLU A 84 4.66 -0.95 -15.16
C GLU A 84 3.57 -1.94 -14.76
N THR A 85 3.87 -2.95 -13.94
CA THR A 85 2.84 -3.91 -13.48
C THR A 85 1.89 -3.31 -12.46
N ALA A 86 2.28 -2.25 -11.75
CA ALA A 86 1.46 -1.52 -10.79
C ALA A 86 0.78 -0.28 -11.39
N LEU A 87 0.91 -0.06 -12.71
CA LEU A 87 0.47 1.19 -13.34
C LEU A 87 -1.05 1.41 -13.23
N SER A 88 -1.85 0.34 -13.23
CA SER A 88 -3.31 0.46 -12.99
C SER A 88 -3.58 1.06 -11.61
N LEU A 89 -2.97 0.53 -10.55
CA LEU A 89 -3.18 1.01 -9.17
C LEU A 89 -2.61 2.42 -8.97
N THR A 90 -1.35 2.63 -9.37
CA THR A 90 -0.69 3.94 -9.26
C THR A 90 -1.46 5.00 -10.04
N GLY A 91 -1.88 4.67 -11.27
CA GLY A 91 -2.62 5.56 -12.14
C GLY A 91 -4.00 5.94 -11.58
N ASN A 92 -4.73 4.96 -11.02
CA ASN A 92 -6.01 5.24 -10.37
C ASN A 92 -5.85 6.14 -9.15
N LEU A 93 -4.85 5.92 -8.29
CA LEU A 93 -4.57 6.81 -7.18
C LEU A 93 -4.26 8.24 -7.66
N VAL A 94 -3.43 8.39 -8.70
CA VAL A 94 -3.10 9.69 -9.32
C VAL A 94 -4.35 10.36 -9.88
N ALA A 95 -5.15 9.64 -10.68
CA ALA A 95 -6.35 10.17 -11.31
C ALA A 95 -7.41 10.60 -10.28
N LYS A 96 -7.57 9.83 -9.19
CA LYS A 96 -8.58 10.10 -8.14
C LYS A 96 -8.13 11.17 -7.13
N THR A 97 -6.84 11.25 -6.80
CA THR A 97 -6.32 12.26 -5.85
C THR A 97 -5.95 13.57 -6.52
N GLY A 98 -5.52 13.56 -7.76
CA GLY A 98 -4.84 14.65 -8.45
C GLY A 98 -3.39 14.85 -8.01
N PHE A 99 -2.83 13.97 -7.19
CA PHE A 99 -1.40 14.00 -6.78
C PHE A 99 -0.52 13.44 -7.88
N GLY A 100 0.78 13.78 -7.86
CA GLY A 100 1.78 13.06 -8.61
C GLY A 100 2.22 11.80 -7.88
N ALA A 101 2.77 10.81 -8.61
CA ALA A 101 3.36 9.63 -8.01
C ALA A 101 4.74 9.31 -8.61
N TYR A 102 5.59 8.70 -7.78
CA TYR A 102 6.77 7.95 -8.23
C TYR A 102 6.56 6.48 -7.90
N SER A 103 6.57 5.62 -8.90
CA SER A 103 6.58 4.16 -8.71
C SER A 103 7.99 3.64 -8.90
N VAL A 104 8.58 3.08 -7.84
CA VAL A 104 10.01 2.74 -7.77
C VAL A 104 10.26 1.33 -8.29
N ASP A 105 11.27 1.18 -9.16
CA ASP A 105 11.78 -0.11 -9.62
C ASP A 105 12.86 -0.61 -8.64
N TYR A 106 12.43 -1.11 -7.51
CA TYR A 106 13.32 -1.63 -6.48
C TYR A 106 13.89 -3.01 -6.86
N ARG A 107 15.07 -3.35 -6.35
CA ARG A 107 15.74 -4.62 -6.59
C ARG A 107 14.94 -5.81 -6.08
N LEU A 108 14.92 -6.87 -6.88
CA LEU A 108 14.13 -8.08 -6.64
C LEU A 108 15.01 -9.27 -6.25
N ALA A 109 14.47 -10.12 -5.41
CA ALA A 109 14.98 -11.45 -5.14
C ALA A 109 14.70 -12.40 -6.34
N PRO A 110 15.44 -13.49 -6.50
CA PRO A 110 16.56 -13.94 -5.66
C PRO A 110 17.88 -13.21 -5.90
N GLU A 111 18.00 -12.40 -6.97
CA GLU A 111 19.23 -11.70 -7.33
C GLU A 111 19.66 -10.71 -6.25
N HIS A 112 18.69 -10.07 -5.60
CA HIS A 112 18.87 -9.10 -4.53
C HIS A 112 17.87 -9.37 -3.41
N PRO A 113 18.17 -10.31 -2.51
CA PRO A 113 17.26 -10.65 -1.41
C PRO A 113 17.18 -9.55 -0.35
N PHE A 114 16.46 -9.80 0.72
CA PHE A 114 16.41 -8.93 1.89
C PHE A 114 17.83 -8.54 2.36
N PRO A 115 18.08 -7.24 2.65
CA PRO A 115 17.14 -6.13 2.75
C PRO A 115 17.09 -5.21 1.50
N ALA A 116 17.58 -5.63 0.33
CA ALA A 116 17.81 -4.78 -0.84
C ALA A 116 16.60 -3.92 -1.25
N ALA A 117 15.39 -4.49 -1.24
CA ALA A 117 14.17 -3.74 -1.57
C ALA A 117 13.90 -2.60 -0.59
N ILE A 118 14.15 -2.81 0.71
CA ILE A 118 13.97 -1.78 1.74
C ILE A 118 15.02 -0.67 1.60
N GLU A 119 16.27 -1.03 1.29
CA GLU A 119 17.33 -0.05 1.03
C GLU A 119 16.97 0.86 -0.14
N ASP A 120 16.45 0.28 -1.22
CA ASP A 120 16.06 1.02 -2.43
C ASP A 120 14.86 1.95 -2.18
N THR A 121 13.84 1.47 -1.47
CA THR A 121 12.65 2.27 -1.15
C THR A 121 12.97 3.39 -0.16
N LEU A 122 13.86 3.14 0.81
CA LEU A 122 14.39 4.17 1.71
C LEU A 122 15.24 5.20 0.95
N GLY A 123 16.08 4.75 0.02
CA GLY A 123 16.87 5.60 -0.85
C GLY A 123 16.00 6.52 -1.70
N ALA A 124 14.93 5.98 -2.28
CA ALA A 124 13.94 6.76 -3.02
C ALA A 124 13.24 7.81 -2.15
N TYR A 125 12.87 7.46 -0.91
CA TYR A 125 12.30 8.43 0.02
C TYR A 125 13.28 9.55 0.39
N ARG A 126 14.55 9.21 0.67
CA ARG A 126 15.60 10.21 0.92
C ARG A 126 15.73 11.18 -0.26
N ALA A 127 15.74 10.65 -1.49
CA ALA A 127 15.85 11.48 -2.67
C ALA A 127 14.70 12.51 -2.80
N LEU A 128 13.47 12.17 -2.41
CA LEU A 128 12.37 13.13 -2.34
C LEU A 128 12.63 14.22 -1.28
N LEU A 129 13.08 13.84 -0.09
CA LEU A 129 13.41 14.79 0.97
C LEU A 129 14.59 15.70 0.57
N ASP A 130 15.64 15.14 -0.03
CA ASP A 130 16.82 15.87 -0.49
C ASP A 130 16.49 16.83 -1.65
N SER A 131 15.45 16.53 -2.44
CA SER A 131 14.93 17.43 -3.47
C SER A 131 14.12 18.60 -2.91
N GLY A 132 13.89 18.60 -1.58
CA GLY A 132 13.17 19.65 -0.86
C GLY A 132 11.66 19.40 -0.73
N GLU A 133 11.17 18.20 -1.02
CA GLU A 133 9.76 17.87 -0.74
C GLU A 133 9.49 17.82 0.77
N ASP A 134 8.42 18.46 1.20
CA ASP A 134 7.98 18.43 2.59
C ASP A 134 7.41 17.04 2.91
N PRO A 135 7.90 16.32 3.95
CA PRO A 135 7.38 15.02 4.32
C PRO A 135 5.86 15.01 4.59
N SER A 136 5.28 16.14 5.00
CA SER A 136 3.83 16.28 5.19
C SER A 136 3.04 16.30 3.88
N THR A 137 3.72 16.36 2.73
CA THR A 137 3.12 16.28 1.38
C THR A 137 3.39 14.94 0.71
N ILE A 138 4.12 14.03 1.35
CA ILE A 138 4.47 12.70 0.80
C ILE A 138 3.63 11.64 1.50
N ALA A 139 3.01 10.75 0.73
CA ALA A 139 2.39 9.53 1.23
C ALA A 139 3.06 8.30 0.63
N PHE A 140 3.15 7.21 1.40
CA PHE A 140 3.52 5.90 0.87
C PHE A 140 2.27 5.13 0.49
N ALA A 141 2.30 4.49 -0.68
CA ALA A 141 1.25 3.57 -1.11
C ALA A 141 1.87 2.32 -1.74
N GLY A 142 1.19 1.18 -1.64
CA GLY A 142 1.69 -0.05 -2.26
C GLY A 142 0.73 -1.22 -2.08
N ASP A 143 0.95 -2.24 -2.90
CA ASP A 143 0.15 -3.46 -2.91
C ASP A 143 0.98 -4.69 -2.56
N SER A 144 0.40 -5.68 -1.85
CA SER A 144 1.05 -6.95 -1.54
C SER A 144 2.43 -6.77 -0.88
N ALA A 145 3.50 -7.27 -1.49
CA ALA A 145 4.89 -7.03 -1.07
C ALA A 145 5.21 -5.54 -0.96
N GLY A 146 4.74 -4.73 -1.92
CA GLY A 146 4.89 -3.27 -1.89
C GLY A 146 4.08 -2.62 -0.76
N GLY A 147 2.90 -3.16 -0.44
CA GLY A 147 2.16 -2.78 0.76
C GLY A 147 2.98 -3.02 2.04
N GLY A 148 3.69 -4.15 2.11
CA GLY A 148 4.66 -4.42 3.18
C GLY A 148 5.81 -3.41 3.21
N LEU A 149 6.35 -3.04 2.03
CA LEU A 149 7.40 -2.04 1.92
C LEU A 149 6.97 -0.65 2.41
N THR A 150 5.68 -0.29 2.35
CA THR A 150 5.23 1.00 2.91
C THR A 150 5.51 1.08 4.41
N VAL A 151 5.28 0.00 5.13
CA VAL A 151 5.50 -0.09 6.59
C VAL A 151 6.98 -0.25 6.91
N THR A 152 7.69 -1.14 6.22
CA THR A 152 9.11 -1.43 6.51
C THR A 152 10.03 -0.28 6.10
N THR A 153 9.71 0.45 5.02
CA THR A 153 10.40 1.70 4.66
C THR A 153 10.18 2.79 5.71
N CYS A 154 8.96 2.88 6.26
CA CYS A 154 8.66 3.81 7.34
C CYS A 154 9.44 3.47 8.62
N LEU A 155 9.58 2.18 8.99
CA LEU A 155 10.45 1.72 10.07
C LEU A 155 11.91 2.12 9.82
N ALA A 156 12.42 1.81 8.64
CA ALA A 156 13.79 2.12 8.26
C ALA A 156 14.07 3.64 8.23
N ALA A 157 13.09 4.45 7.80
CA ALA A 157 13.17 5.91 7.81
C ALA A 157 13.25 6.45 9.25
N ARG A 158 12.39 5.95 10.14
CA ARG A 158 12.43 6.29 11.57
C ARG A 158 13.76 5.94 12.20
N ASP A 159 14.25 4.72 11.98
CA ASP A 159 15.50 4.24 12.54
C ASP A 159 16.71 5.01 12.00
N ALA A 160 16.59 5.57 10.78
CA ALA A 160 17.57 6.48 10.18
C ALA A 160 17.43 7.94 10.64
N GLY A 161 16.47 8.26 11.52
CA GLY A 161 16.20 9.61 12.00
C GLY A 161 15.59 10.55 10.96
N LEU A 162 15.00 10.01 9.88
CA LEU A 162 14.31 10.81 8.88
C LEU A 162 12.88 11.17 9.35
N PRO A 163 12.34 12.31 8.90
CA PRO A 163 10.93 12.59 9.11
C PRO A 163 10.08 11.52 8.42
N LEU A 164 8.92 11.21 8.97
CA LEU A 164 8.02 10.21 8.41
C LEU A 164 7.03 10.85 7.41
N PRO A 165 6.47 10.06 6.45
CA PRO A 165 5.50 10.56 5.49
C PRO A 165 4.18 10.96 6.18
N ALA A 166 3.34 11.69 5.46
CA ALA A 166 2.03 12.13 5.96
C ALA A 166 1.04 10.98 6.19
N ALA A 167 1.13 9.90 5.42
CA ALA A 167 0.21 8.77 5.48
C ALA A 167 0.78 7.51 4.81
N ILE A 168 0.19 6.38 5.15
CA ILE A 168 0.43 5.07 4.51
C ILE A 168 -0.90 4.53 3.98
N VAL A 169 -0.91 4.04 2.73
CA VAL A 169 -1.99 3.24 2.15
C VAL A 169 -1.42 1.89 1.70
N ALA A 170 -1.93 0.80 2.24
CA ALA A 170 -1.46 -0.54 1.92
C ALA A 170 -2.63 -1.44 1.48
N PHE A 171 -2.50 -1.99 0.28
CA PHE A 171 -3.46 -2.91 -0.31
C PHE A 171 -2.98 -4.34 -0.13
N SER A 172 -3.75 -5.17 0.61
CA SER A 172 -3.45 -6.60 0.81
C SER A 172 -1.98 -6.87 1.21
N ALA A 173 -1.45 -6.10 2.14
CA ALA A 173 -0.02 -6.05 2.42
C ALA A 173 0.53 -7.35 3.03
N GLY A 174 1.71 -7.79 2.56
CA GLY A 174 2.48 -8.87 3.18
C GLY A 174 3.34 -8.33 4.33
N LEU A 175 2.99 -8.68 5.57
CA LEU A 175 3.53 -8.05 6.79
C LEU A 175 3.97 -9.03 7.87
N ASP A 176 3.89 -10.34 7.60
CA ASP A 176 4.29 -11.40 8.53
C ASP A 176 5.04 -12.54 7.82
N ALA A 177 6.36 -12.47 7.79
CA ALA A 177 7.20 -13.54 7.24
C ALA A 177 7.25 -14.79 8.14
N THR A 178 6.76 -14.70 9.40
CA THR A 178 6.63 -15.88 10.29
C THR A 178 5.47 -16.79 9.90
N ARG A 179 4.53 -16.29 9.05
CA ARG A 179 3.36 -17.03 8.56
C ARG A 179 2.47 -17.61 9.66
N THR A 180 2.34 -16.89 10.77
CA THR A 180 1.60 -17.34 11.97
C THR A 180 0.15 -16.85 12.01
N GLY A 181 -0.33 -16.13 11.00
CA GLY A 181 -1.73 -15.72 10.87
C GLY A 181 -2.66 -16.91 10.64
N GLU A 182 -3.80 -16.97 11.31
CA GLU A 182 -4.79 -18.05 11.14
C GLU A 182 -5.35 -18.11 9.72
N SER A 183 -5.40 -16.97 9.01
CA SER A 183 -5.85 -16.90 7.63
C SER A 183 -4.98 -17.70 6.68
N MET A 184 -3.71 -17.96 7.01
CA MET A 184 -2.84 -18.83 6.24
C MET A 184 -3.41 -20.27 6.09
N ASP A 185 -4.15 -20.74 7.09
CA ASP A 185 -4.81 -22.06 7.09
C ASP A 185 -6.29 -21.94 6.75
N THR A 186 -7.01 -21.00 7.36
CA THR A 186 -8.47 -20.88 7.21
C THR A 186 -8.90 -20.38 5.83
N LYS A 187 -7.99 -19.74 5.08
CA LYS A 187 -8.23 -19.26 3.71
C LYS A 187 -7.55 -20.11 2.63
N GLU A 188 -6.82 -21.16 3.01
CA GLU A 188 -6.27 -22.12 2.05
C GLU A 188 -7.40 -22.75 1.22
N GLY A 189 -7.28 -22.72 -0.12
CA GLY A 189 -8.33 -23.16 -1.05
C GLY A 189 -9.50 -22.17 -1.25
N ILE A 190 -9.68 -21.20 -0.33
CA ILE A 190 -10.62 -20.09 -0.52
C ILE A 190 -9.95 -18.98 -1.34
N ASP A 191 -8.71 -18.64 -1.04
CA ASP A 191 -7.90 -17.72 -1.82
C ASP A 191 -7.74 -18.25 -3.27
N PRO A 192 -8.18 -17.49 -4.29
CA PRO A 192 -8.09 -17.96 -5.68
C PRO A 192 -6.69 -17.75 -6.29
N ILE A 193 -5.79 -17.06 -5.60
CA ILE A 193 -4.48 -16.65 -6.11
C ILE A 193 -3.36 -17.42 -5.45
N PHE A 194 -3.39 -17.51 -4.13
CA PHE A 194 -2.31 -18.05 -3.32
C PHE A 194 -2.65 -19.35 -2.59
N THR A 195 -1.64 -20.19 -2.48
CA THR A 195 -1.56 -21.28 -1.51
C THR A 195 -0.46 -20.98 -0.51
N ARG A 196 -0.52 -21.57 0.67
CA ARG A 196 0.55 -21.49 1.68
C ARG A 196 1.90 -21.84 1.05
N GLU A 197 1.99 -22.96 0.34
CA GLU A 197 3.22 -23.40 -0.33
C GLU A 197 3.78 -22.36 -1.30
N ALA A 198 2.93 -21.71 -2.11
CA ALA A 198 3.36 -20.71 -3.07
C ALA A 198 3.94 -19.45 -2.39
N VAL A 199 3.33 -19.02 -1.28
CA VAL A 199 3.80 -17.86 -0.51
C VAL A 199 5.09 -18.18 0.24
N GLU A 200 5.22 -19.37 0.82
CA GLU A 200 6.43 -19.83 1.51
C GLU A 200 7.60 -19.94 0.52
N ARG A 201 7.38 -20.52 -0.66
CA ARG A 201 8.41 -20.64 -1.72
C ARG A 201 8.90 -19.27 -2.19
N THR A 202 7.98 -18.34 -2.44
CA THR A 202 8.35 -16.98 -2.85
C THR A 202 9.05 -16.23 -1.71
N GLY A 203 8.54 -16.37 -0.48
CA GLY A 203 9.14 -15.80 0.72
C GLY A 203 10.54 -16.30 0.98
N ALA A 204 10.81 -17.59 0.76
CA ALA A 204 12.15 -18.17 0.93
C ALA A 204 13.20 -17.53 -0.01
N MET A 205 12.81 -17.15 -1.25
CA MET A 205 13.69 -16.43 -2.17
C MET A 205 14.04 -15.03 -1.64
N TYR A 206 13.05 -14.32 -1.07
CA TYR A 206 13.26 -13.00 -0.50
C TYR A 206 14.07 -13.04 0.79
N LEU A 207 13.75 -13.96 1.70
CA LEU A 207 14.44 -14.12 2.97
C LEU A 207 15.91 -14.53 2.79
N ALA A 208 16.20 -15.44 1.85
CA ALA A 208 17.54 -15.99 1.60
C ALA A 208 18.26 -16.44 2.89
N GLY A 209 17.51 -17.01 3.83
CA GLY A 209 18.02 -17.48 5.12
C GLY A 209 17.99 -16.45 6.26
N ALA A 210 17.50 -15.23 6.03
CA ALA A 210 17.28 -14.26 7.10
C ALA A 210 16.20 -14.75 8.07
N ASP A 211 16.38 -14.47 9.36
CA ASP A 211 15.41 -14.83 10.40
C ASP A 211 14.12 -14.00 10.20
N PRO A 212 12.95 -14.64 9.98
CA PRO A 212 11.69 -13.96 9.88
C PRO A 212 11.24 -13.23 11.16
N HIS A 213 11.84 -13.58 12.33
CA HIS A 213 11.51 -13.00 13.63
C HIS A 213 12.22 -11.66 13.84
N GLN A 214 12.05 -10.73 12.90
CA GLN A 214 12.55 -9.37 13.01
C GLN A 214 11.55 -8.34 12.47
N PRO A 215 11.53 -7.10 13.02
CA PRO A 215 10.53 -6.07 12.68
C PRO A 215 10.43 -5.74 11.19
N LEU A 216 11.55 -5.76 10.45
CA LEU A 216 11.59 -5.45 9.02
C LEU A 216 11.06 -6.58 8.11
N LEU A 217 10.84 -7.77 8.64
CA LEU A 217 10.26 -8.91 7.92
C LEU A 217 8.86 -9.27 8.41
N SER A 218 8.57 -9.00 9.68
CA SER A 218 7.29 -9.34 10.30
C SER A 218 6.72 -8.17 11.11
N PRO A 219 6.51 -6.99 10.48
CA PRO A 219 6.06 -5.80 11.21
C PRO A 219 4.68 -5.97 11.86
N ALA A 220 3.79 -6.78 11.30
CA ALA A 220 2.47 -7.04 11.86
C ALA A 220 2.51 -7.68 13.25
N VAL A 221 3.60 -8.35 13.61
CA VAL A 221 3.74 -9.06 14.89
C VAL A 221 4.86 -8.53 15.77
N LEU A 222 5.88 -7.88 15.23
CA LEU A 222 7.10 -7.56 15.95
C LEU A 222 7.45 -6.06 16.00
N ALA A 223 6.92 -5.23 15.07
CA ALA A 223 7.32 -3.84 15.01
C ALA A 223 6.73 -3.01 16.16
N ASP A 224 7.52 -2.08 16.67
CA ASP A 224 7.02 -0.93 17.41
C ASP A 224 6.53 0.12 16.41
N LEU A 225 5.24 0.45 16.47
CA LEU A 225 4.60 1.42 15.59
C LEU A 225 4.38 2.79 16.26
N THR A 226 4.97 3.01 17.43
CA THR A 226 4.87 4.30 18.11
C THR A 226 5.35 5.44 17.21
N GLY A 227 4.54 6.49 17.07
CA GLY A 227 4.84 7.66 16.25
C GLY A 227 4.69 7.46 14.74
N PHE A 228 4.14 6.34 14.30
CA PHE A 228 3.85 6.11 12.88
C PHE A 228 2.78 7.08 12.34
N PRO A 229 2.82 7.38 11.03
CA PRO A 229 1.79 8.18 10.39
C PRO A 229 0.45 7.44 10.34
N PRO A 230 -0.67 8.16 10.11
CA PRO A 230 -1.95 7.54 9.87
C PRO A 230 -1.92 6.50 8.74
N MET A 231 -2.65 5.40 8.90
CA MET A 231 -2.66 4.29 7.95
C MET A 231 -4.08 3.95 7.46
N LEU A 232 -4.19 3.62 6.18
CA LEU A 232 -5.32 2.90 5.60
C LEU A 232 -4.83 1.52 5.12
N LEU A 233 -5.37 0.47 5.71
CA LEU A 233 -5.09 -0.92 5.35
C LEU A 233 -6.34 -1.51 4.71
N GLN A 234 -6.26 -1.89 3.44
CA GLN A 234 -7.37 -2.51 2.70
C GLN A 234 -7.04 -3.95 2.35
N VAL A 235 -7.97 -4.87 2.59
CA VAL A 235 -7.77 -6.31 2.39
C VAL A 235 -9.09 -7.01 2.05
N GLY A 236 -9.04 -8.06 1.25
CA GLY A 236 -10.19 -8.91 0.93
C GLY A 236 -10.37 -10.05 1.94
N THR A 237 -11.62 -10.53 2.10
CA THR A 237 -11.85 -11.69 2.98
C THR A 237 -11.38 -13.01 2.39
N ASN A 238 -11.14 -13.08 1.07
CA ASN A 238 -10.70 -14.31 0.40
C ASN A 238 -9.19 -14.32 0.16
N GLU A 239 -8.42 -13.94 1.22
CA GLU A 239 -6.97 -13.85 1.17
C GLU A 239 -6.32 -14.64 2.31
N ILE A 240 -5.29 -15.42 2.02
CA ILE A 240 -4.45 -16.04 3.06
C ILE A 240 -3.63 -15.00 3.83
N LEU A 241 -3.43 -13.79 3.29
CA LEU A 241 -2.74 -12.66 3.95
C LEU A 241 -3.69 -11.74 4.73
N LEU A 242 -4.97 -12.11 4.94
CA LEU A 242 -5.94 -11.30 5.68
C LEU A 242 -5.41 -10.89 7.05
N ASP A 243 -4.81 -11.84 7.78
CA ASP A 243 -4.34 -11.58 9.15
C ASP A 243 -3.10 -10.69 9.23
N ASP A 244 -2.35 -10.55 8.17
CA ASP A 244 -1.26 -9.60 8.11
C ASP A 244 -1.79 -8.17 8.34
N SER A 245 -2.89 -7.81 7.66
CA SER A 245 -3.53 -6.50 7.81
C SER A 245 -4.28 -6.36 9.14
N THR A 246 -5.04 -7.38 9.57
CA THR A 246 -5.81 -7.32 10.83
C THR A 246 -4.90 -7.19 12.05
N ARG A 247 -3.80 -7.94 12.07
CA ARG A 247 -2.79 -7.93 13.14
C ARG A 247 -2.01 -6.62 13.17
N LEU A 248 -1.61 -6.09 11.99
CA LEU A 248 -0.97 -4.77 11.94
C LEU A 248 -1.90 -3.67 12.46
N ALA A 249 -3.18 -3.69 12.04
CA ALA A 249 -4.17 -2.71 12.51
C ALA A 249 -4.36 -2.74 14.03
N ALA A 250 -4.43 -3.95 14.61
CA ALA A 250 -4.54 -4.11 16.07
C ALA A 250 -3.29 -3.54 16.77
N ARG A 251 -2.10 -3.84 16.24
CA ARG A 251 -0.83 -3.35 16.77
C ARG A 251 -0.68 -1.84 16.64
N ALA A 252 -1.09 -1.26 15.52
CA ALA A 252 -1.09 0.18 15.28
C ALA A 252 -2.00 0.92 16.29
N ARG A 253 -3.21 0.41 16.50
CA ARG A 253 -4.12 0.97 17.52
C ARG A 253 -3.53 0.90 18.92
N ALA A 254 -2.91 -0.21 19.29
CA ALA A 254 -2.25 -0.36 20.59
C ALA A 254 -1.09 0.62 20.79
N ALA A 255 -0.42 1.03 19.70
CA ALA A 255 0.63 2.05 19.69
C ALA A 255 0.09 3.50 19.57
N GLY A 256 -1.23 3.70 19.59
CA GLY A 256 -1.85 5.03 19.47
C GLY A 256 -1.82 5.60 18.05
N VAL A 257 -1.62 4.78 17.03
CA VAL A 257 -1.60 5.19 15.63
C VAL A 257 -3.05 5.25 15.09
N ASP A 258 -3.37 6.30 14.35
CA ASP A 258 -4.64 6.45 13.66
C ASP A 258 -4.69 5.48 12.46
N VAL A 259 -5.46 4.41 12.56
CA VAL A 259 -5.54 3.35 11.55
C VAL A 259 -6.97 3.03 11.17
N ILE A 260 -7.22 2.99 9.86
CA ILE A 260 -8.45 2.48 9.26
C ILE A 260 -8.12 1.09 8.68
N LEU A 261 -8.82 0.07 9.17
CA LEU A 261 -8.82 -1.25 8.56
C LEU A 261 -10.11 -1.42 7.76
N ASP A 262 -9.98 -1.57 6.45
CA ASP A 262 -11.06 -1.68 5.48
C ASP A 262 -11.05 -3.10 4.88
N VAL A 263 -11.97 -3.95 5.38
CA VAL A 263 -12.08 -5.35 4.96
C VAL A 263 -13.27 -5.51 4.03
N THR A 264 -12.99 -5.87 2.77
CA THR A 264 -14.03 -6.06 1.74
C THR A 264 -14.38 -7.54 1.61
N ALA A 265 -15.68 -7.85 1.63
CA ALA A 265 -16.18 -9.22 1.58
C ALA A 265 -16.06 -9.85 0.20
N ASP A 266 -15.70 -11.15 0.16
CA ASP A 266 -15.70 -12.03 -1.02
C ASP A 266 -14.87 -11.50 -2.21
N VAL A 267 -13.79 -10.76 -1.95
CA VAL A 267 -12.86 -10.30 -2.96
C VAL A 267 -11.47 -10.90 -2.73
N PRO A 268 -10.68 -11.10 -3.81
CA PRO A 268 -9.37 -11.72 -3.74
C PRO A 268 -8.27 -10.72 -3.37
N HIS A 269 -7.06 -11.24 -3.25
CA HIS A 269 -5.83 -10.48 -3.03
C HIS A 269 -5.62 -9.36 -4.05
N VAL A 270 -5.37 -8.13 -3.55
CA VAL A 270 -5.21 -6.91 -4.35
C VAL A 270 -6.37 -6.70 -5.33
N PHE A 271 -7.61 -6.88 -4.85
CA PHE A 271 -8.81 -6.72 -5.66
C PHE A 271 -8.93 -5.33 -6.29
N GLN A 272 -8.29 -4.32 -5.73
CA GLN A 272 -8.21 -2.96 -6.26
C GLN A 272 -7.62 -2.89 -7.68
N SER A 273 -6.82 -3.90 -8.08
CA SER A 273 -6.30 -4.01 -9.46
C SER A 273 -7.38 -4.18 -10.52
N PHE A 274 -8.58 -4.59 -10.11
CA PHE A 274 -9.72 -4.76 -11.00
C PHE A 274 -10.60 -3.50 -11.15
N ALA A 275 -10.05 -2.32 -10.89
CA ALA A 275 -10.73 -1.05 -11.10
C ALA A 275 -11.28 -0.94 -12.53
N GLY A 276 -12.51 -0.44 -12.66
CA GLY A 276 -13.25 -0.37 -13.92
C GLY A 276 -13.94 -1.69 -14.31
N VAL A 277 -13.75 -2.78 -13.54
CA VAL A 277 -14.39 -4.09 -13.76
C VAL A 277 -15.15 -4.56 -12.51
N LEU A 278 -14.66 -4.21 -11.34
CA LEU A 278 -15.21 -4.60 -10.04
C LEU A 278 -15.59 -3.35 -9.25
N ASP A 279 -16.87 -3.22 -8.91
CA ASP A 279 -17.39 -2.05 -8.19
C ASP A 279 -16.66 -1.83 -6.85
N GLU A 280 -16.39 -2.93 -6.10
CA GLU A 280 -15.66 -2.87 -4.83
C GLU A 280 -14.23 -2.35 -5.00
N ALA A 281 -13.60 -2.58 -6.15
CA ALA A 281 -12.26 -2.07 -6.43
C ALA A 281 -12.28 -0.55 -6.62
N ASP A 282 -13.23 -0.03 -7.39
CA ASP A 282 -13.40 1.41 -7.60
C ASP A 282 -13.73 2.11 -6.29
N GLU A 283 -14.66 1.57 -5.49
CA GLU A 283 -15.03 2.11 -4.19
C GLU A 283 -13.85 2.11 -3.19
N ALA A 284 -13.03 1.05 -3.18
CA ALA A 284 -11.86 0.97 -2.32
C ALA A 284 -10.82 2.04 -2.69
N LEU A 285 -10.57 2.24 -3.99
CA LEU A 285 -9.67 3.28 -4.47
C LEU A 285 -10.21 4.69 -4.21
N ASP A 286 -11.53 4.90 -4.26
CA ASP A 286 -12.16 6.17 -3.88
C ASP A 286 -11.94 6.46 -2.39
N ARG A 287 -12.12 5.46 -1.51
CA ARG A 287 -11.81 5.60 -0.07
C ARG A 287 -10.33 5.90 0.17
N ALA A 288 -9.43 5.25 -0.57
CA ALA A 288 -7.99 5.53 -0.49
C ALA A 288 -7.67 6.97 -0.93
N ALA A 289 -8.29 7.45 -2.00
CA ALA A 289 -8.09 8.82 -2.48
C ALA A 289 -8.62 9.87 -1.48
N VAL A 290 -9.77 9.62 -0.88
CA VAL A 290 -10.33 10.48 0.19
C VAL A 290 -9.40 10.52 1.40
N PHE A 291 -8.92 9.35 1.85
CA PHE A 291 -7.97 9.25 2.97
C PHE A 291 -6.69 10.04 2.69
N LEU A 292 -6.06 9.84 1.53
CA LEU A 292 -4.86 10.58 1.12
C LEU A 292 -5.12 12.08 1.06
N GLY A 293 -6.26 12.48 0.47
CA GLY A 293 -6.65 13.90 0.36
C GLY A 293 -6.88 14.60 1.71
N GLN A 294 -7.17 13.85 2.77
CA GLN A 294 -7.35 14.36 4.13
C GLN A 294 -6.03 14.44 4.92
N ARG A 295 -5.06 13.59 4.61
CA ARG A 295 -3.81 13.45 5.37
C ARG A 295 -2.62 14.17 4.75
N VAL A 296 -2.57 14.23 3.42
CA VAL A 296 -1.52 14.95 2.69
C VAL A 296 -1.85 16.44 2.65
N ARG A 297 -0.97 17.26 3.20
CA ARG A 297 -1.16 18.72 3.22
C ARG A 297 -1.04 19.27 1.81
N ALA A 298 -1.91 20.21 1.45
CA ALA A 298 -1.69 21.03 0.25
C ALA A 298 -0.44 21.88 0.50
N GLY A 299 0.64 21.67 -0.28
CA GLY A 299 1.88 22.41 -0.13
C GLY A 299 1.63 23.92 -0.23
N GLY A 300 1.67 24.62 0.90
CA GLY A 300 1.71 26.07 0.95
C GLY A 300 3.12 26.54 0.61
N ARG A 301 3.29 27.29 -0.45
CA ARG A 301 4.48 28.15 -0.59
C ARG A 301 4.58 28.97 0.69
N GLY A 302 5.74 28.95 1.32
CA GLY A 302 6.02 29.52 2.63
C GLY A 302 5.20 30.76 2.99
N ALA A 303 4.28 30.61 3.91
CA ALA A 303 3.68 31.72 4.63
C ALA A 303 4.55 31.98 5.85
N HIS A 304 5.25 33.11 5.82
CA HIS A 304 5.91 33.72 6.99
C HIS A 304 4.97 33.66 8.21
N ALA A 305 5.55 33.28 9.33
CA ALA A 305 4.94 33.31 10.63
C ALA A 305 4.31 34.69 10.93
N GLY A 306 3.00 34.72 10.98
CA GLY A 306 2.21 35.78 11.59
C GLY A 306 1.26 35.09 12.57
N GLY A 307 1.57 35.19 13.87
CA GLY A 307 0.78 34.60 14.91
C GLY A 307 -0.63 35.15 14.94
N VAL A 308 -1.61 34.24 15.03
CA VAL A 308 -2.95 34.53 15.55
C VAL A 308 -3.31 33.41 16.51
N GLY A 309 -3.65 33.81 17.73
CA GLY A 309 -3.92 32.94 18.86
C GLY A 309 -5.14 32.01 18.70
N PRO A 310 -5.38 31.13 19.66
CA PRO A 310 -6.34 30.04 19.56
C PRO A 310 -7.77 30.56 19.48
N ALA A 311 -8.52 30.15 18.47
CA ALA A 311 -9.94 30.34 18.37
C ALA A 311 -10.65 29.38 19.34
N THR A 312 -11.00 29.91 20.50
CA THR A 312 -11.98 29.30 21.43
C THR A 312 -13.38 29.63 20.90
N ALA A 313 -13.99 28.73 20.17
CA ALA A 313 -15.44 28.78 19.91
C ALA A 313 -15.86 27.54 19.12
N VAL A 314 -16.26 26.46 19.76
CA VAL A 314 -17.37 25.54 19.40
C VAL A 314 -17.55 24.57 20.58
N LEU A 315 -18.19 25.03 21.66
CA LEU A 315 -18.71 24.16 22.74
C LEU A 315 -19.88 24.86 23.48
N GLU A 316 -20.78 25.44 22.71
CA GLU A 316 -22.05 26.00 23.26
C GLU A 316 -23.22 25.60 22.36
N LEU A 317 -23.50 24.31 22.24
CA LEU A 317 -24.75 23.83 21.62
C LEU A 317 -25.23 22.51 22.22
N ILE A 318 -25.07 22.33 23.53
CA ILE A 318 -25.89 21.37 24.29
C ILE A 318 -26.36 22.10 25.54
N GLY A 319 -27.33 22.96 25.36
CA GLY A 319 -28.11 23.55 26.45
C GLY A 319 -29.07 22.50 27.01
N THR A 320 -28.83 22.06 28.20
CA THR A 320 -29.82 21.37 29.03
C THR A 320 -30.82 22.39 29.53
N ASP A 321 -32.06 22.23 29.09
CA ASP A 321 -33.21 22.93 29.65
C ASP A 321 -33.68 22.20 30.94
N PRO A 322 -33.67 22.80 32.12
CA PRO A 322 -34.31 22.22 33.29
C PRO A 322 -35.76 22.69 33.33
N GLY A 323 -36.67 21.80 32.91
CA GLY A 323 -38.09 22.00 33.05
C GLY A 323 -38.49 22.26 34.49
N ASP A 324 -39.22 23.31 34.65
CA ASP A 324 -39.79 23.82 35.88
C ASP A 324 -41.00 23.01 36.33
N SER A 325 -41.09 22.84 37.60
CA SER A 325 -42.16 22.22 38.37
C SER A 325 -43.43 23.08 38.44
N ALA A 326 -44.59 22.49 38.32
CA ALA A 326 -45.79 22.75 39.10
C ALA A 326 -46.74 21.56 39.02
#